data_cfcf02a1936bbdbc11094e96c0b0e0f4
#
_entry.id   cfcf02a1936bbdbc11094e96c0b0e0f4
#
_cell.length_a   1.000
_cell.length_b   1.000
_cell.length_c   1.000
_cell.angle_alpha   90.00
_cell.angle_beta   90.00
_cell.angle_gamma   90.00
#
_symmetry.space_group_name_H-M   'P 1'
#
loop_
_entity.id
_entity.type
_entity.pdbx_description
1 polymer ?
#
loop_
_entity_poly.entity_id
_entity_poly.type
_entity_poly.pdbx_seq_one_letter_code
_entity_poly.pdbx_strand_id
1 'polypeptide(L)'
;VDLLRLNMSHVKLNSLDKLIKKIKKISKVPICIDTEGAQIRTKVLISRKLRQGQKFHIFKNSGNFKIYPEEVFSKLKLHDTILIGFDNLSAKITKIEGNKIILKCLSSGLLEANKGVHVQNRKIKINFLTHKDFKAIAIAKKNNIKNFALSFTNNCEDIKKFNSLLPNQTKYFKIETKEALKNFRQMTKITNFFLIDRGDLSREVEISKIPVAQRFIFKNKNKKNRVAIATNFLESMIKNPSPTRAEANDIYNSLEMGAFALVLAAETAIGKYPIRCVNFLLSIIKNFNKNKI
;
A
#
# COMPACT_ATOMS: atom_id res chain seq x y z
N VAL A 1 -12.64 8.78 15.10
CA VAL A 1 -12.25 8.18 13.80
C VAL A 1 -13.04 8.90 12.72
N ASP A 2 -12.32 9.46 11.73
CA ASP A 2 -12.92 10.33 10.70
C ASP A 2 -13.13 9.61 9.37
N LEU A 3 -12.45 8.47 9.17
CA LEU A 3 -12.52 7.70 7.93
C LEU A 3 -12.21 6.21 8.18
N LEU A 4 -13.02 5.31 7.62
CA LEU A 4 -12.78 3.87 7.61
C LEU A 4 -12.21 3.46 6.24
N ARG A 5 -11.02 2.85 6.21
CA ARG A 5 -10.36 2.44 4.98
C ARG A 5 -10.59 0.94 4.70
N LEU A 6 -11.10 0.63 3.52
CA LEU A 6 -11.16 -0.74 2.98
C LEU A 6 -10.06 -0.94 1.94
N ASN A 7 -9.02 -1.65 2.33
CA ASN A 7 -7.88 -1.94 1.46
C ASN A 7 -8.20 -3.12 0.53
N MET A 8 -8.32 -2.84 -0.76
CA MET A 8 -8.67 -3.84 -1.78
C MET A 8 -7.62 -4.94 -1.96
N SER A 9 -6.39 -4.73 -1.51
CA SER A 9 -5.38 -5.81 -1.48
C SER A 9 -5.76 -6.96 -0.54
N HIS A 10 -6.61 -6.72 0.45
CA HIS A 10 -7.05 -7.69 1.44
C HIS A 10 -8.55 -8.03 1.36
N VAL A 11 -9.37 -7.13 0.80
CA VAL A 11 -10.81 -7.36 0.66
C VAL A 11 -11.09 -8.16 -0.62
N LYS A 12 -11.88 -9.23 -0.48
CA LYS A 12 -12.36 -10.00 -1.63
C LYS A 12 -13.48 -9.23 -2.34
N LEU A 13 -13.42 -9.18 -3.68
CA LEU A 13 -14.38 -8.41 -4.48
C LEU A 13 -15.83 -8.86 -4.28
N ASN A 14 -16.08 -10.17 -4.20
CA ASN A 14 -17.41 -10.74 -4.02
C ASN A 14 -18.05 -10.43 -2.65
N SER A 15 -17.26 -10.05 -1.65
CA SER A 15 -17.74 -9.67 -0.33
C SER A 15 -17.85 -8.16 -0.12
N LEU A 16 -17.33 -7.34 -1.06
CA LEU A 16 -17.22 -5.90 -0.88
C LEU A 16 -18.57 -5.20 -0.67
N ASP A 17 -19.56 -5.50 -1.49
CA ASP A 17 -20.91 -4.90 -1.38
C ASP A 17 -21.55 -5.20 -0.02
N LYS A 18 -21.51 -6.48 0.39
CA LYS A 18 -22.04 -6.92 1.70
C LYS A 18 -21.30 -6.25 2.87
N LEU A 19 -19.97 -6.11 2.76
CA LEU A 19 -19.15 -5.47 3.78
C LEU A 19 -19.48 -3.97 3.91
N ILE A 20 -19.57 -3.25 2.80
CA ILE A 20 -19.97 -1.83 2.80
C ILE A 20 -21.33 -1.65 3.47
N LYS A 21 -22.32 -2.44 3.07
CA LYS A 21 -23.67 -2.40 3.65
C LYS A 21 -23.66 -2.70 5.15
N LYS A 22 -22.88 -3.69 5.59
CA LYS A 22 -22.73 -4.02 7.01
C LYS A 22 -22.15 -2.85 7.80
N ILE A 23 -21.06 -2.23 7.31
CA ILE A 23 -20.43 -1.08 7.98
C ILE A 23 -21.43 0.08 8.08
N LYS A 24 -22.14 0.42 7.00
CA LYS A 24 -23.11 1.52 6.99
C LYS A 24 -24.29 1.31 7.93
N LYS A 25 -24.63 0.06 8.28
CA LYS A 25 -25.67 -0.23 9.29
C LYS A 25 -25.23 0.10 10.71
N ILE A 26 -23.93 -0.02 11.01
CA ILE A 26 -23.39 0.10 12.38
C ILE A 26 -22.60 1.40 12.60
N SER A 27 -22.24 2.12 11.54
CA SER A 27 -21.44 3.34 11.63
C SER A 27 -21.82 4.35 10.56
N LYS A 28 -21.83 5.63 10.96
CA LYS A 28 -21.96 6.79 10.05
C LYS A 28 -20.61 7.32 9.56
N VAL A 29 -19.49 6.76 10.05
CA VAL A 29 -18.14 7.16 9.61
C VAL A 29 -17.98 6.88 8.12
N PRO A 30 -17.51 7.84 7.32
CA PRO A 30 -17.31 7.66 5.89
C PRO A 30 -16.35 6.50 5.59
N ILE A 31 -16.61 5.81 4.49
CA ILE A 31 -15.76 4.72 3.99
C ILE A 31 -14.90 5.23 2.85
N CYS A 32 -13.62 4.84 2.84
CA CYS A 32 -12.67 5.04 1.75
C CYS A 32 -12.31 3.69 1.12
N ILE A 33 -12.43 3.59 -0.19
CA ILE A 33 -11.91 2.44 -0.95
C ILE A 33 -10.48 2.73 -1.34
N ASP A 34 -9.55 1.93 -0.84
CA ASP A 34 -8.14 2.00 -1.14
C ASP A 34 -7.77 0.92 -2.17
N THR A 35 -7.39 1.33 -3.38
CA THR A 35 -7.16 0.45 -4.52
C THR A 35 -5.95 -0.46 -4.33
N GLU A 36 -5.89 -1.58 -5.07
CA GLU A 36 -4.65 -2.37 -5.16
C GLU A 36 -3.56 -1.60 -5.90
N GLY A 37 -3.96 -0.86 -6.94
CA GLY A 37 -3.09 -0.03 -7.75
C GLY A 37 -2.04 -0.80 -8.55
N ALA A 38 -1.04 -0.07 -9.03
CA ALA A 38 0.00 -0.56 -9.93
C ALA A 38 1.10 -1.36 -9.19
N GLN A 39 0.73 -2.47 -8.55
CA GLN A 39 1.69 -3.36 -7.89
C GLN A 39 1.60 -4.79 -8.44
N ILE A 40 2.76 -5.38 -8.72
CA ILE A 40 2.85 -6.80 -9.06
C ILE A 40 2.74 -7.60 -7.76
N ARG A 41 1.92 -8.67 -7.76
CA ARG A 41 1.70 -9.51 -6.59
C ARG A 41 1.77 -10.99 -6.91
N THR A 42 2.09 -11.78 -5.89
CA THR A 42 2.04 -13.24 -5.95
C THR A 42 0.60 -13.75 -5.87
N LYS A 43 0.26 -14.76 -6.68
CA LYS A 43 -0.87 -15.64 -6.48
C LYS A 43 -0.31 -17.04 -6.20
N VAL A 44 -0.36 -17.47 -4.96
CA VAL A 44 0.17 -18.76 -4.49
C VAL A 44 -0.99 -19.57 -3.91
N LEU A 45 -1.12 -20.83 -4.32
CA LEU A 45 -2.16 -21.73 -3.80
C LEU A 45 -1.74 -22.33 -2.45
N ILE A 46 -0.50 -22.82 -2.37
CA ILE A 46 0.06 -23.43 -1.17
C ILE A 46 1.36 -22.72 -0.85
N SER A 47 1.39 -22.04 0.30
CA SER A 47 2.58 -21.36 0.81
C SER A 47 3.68 -22.37 1.15
N ARG A 48 4.94 -21.99 0.88
CA ARG A 48 6.09 -22.85 1.19
C ARG A 48 7.35 -22.05 1.44
N LYS A 49 8.18 -22.55 2.34
CA LYS A 49 9.53 -22.03 2.58
C LYS A 49 10.46 -22.51 1.45
N LEU A 50 11.18 -21.59 0.85
CA LEU A 50 12.20 -21.85 -0.16
C LEU A 50 13.57 -21.59 0.43
N ARG A 51 14.57 -22.41 0.02
CA ARG A 51 15.97 -22.27 0.45
C ARG A 51 16.80 -21.66 -0.68
N GLN A 52 17.88 -20.99 -0.31
CA GLN A 52 18.88 -20.51 -1.29
C GLN A 52 19.33 -21.64 -2.21
N GLY A 53 19.48 -21.36 -3.50
CA GLY A 53 19.84 -22.35 -4.52
C GLY A 53 18.66 -23.17 -5.05
N GLN A 54 17.55 -23.26 -4.35
CA GLN A 54 16.38 -24.04 -4.75
C GLN A 54 15.73 -23.44 -6.01
N LYS A 55 15.29 -24.32 -6.93
CA LYS A 55 14.51 -23.90 -8.11
C LYS A 55 13.02 -23.95 -7.82
N PHE A 56 12.28 -23.00 -8.38
CA PHE A 56 10.82 -22.96 -8.38
C PHE A 56 10.29 -22.31 -9.65
N HIS A 57 8.97 -22.32 -9.85
CA HIS A 57 8.37 -21.94 -11.12
C HIS A 57 7.28 -20.90 -10.95
N ILE A 58 7.23 -19.93 -11.87
CA ILE A 58 6.05 -19.10 -12.11
C ILE A 58 5.32 -19.67 -13.31
N PHE A 59 4.02 -19.89 -13.17
CA PHE A 59 3.16 -20.39 -14.23
C PHE A 59 2.29 -19.29 -14.81
N LYS A 60 2.01 -19.34 -16.11
CA LYS A 60 1.11 -18.39 -16.78
C LYS A 60 -0.34 -18.69 -16.41
N ASN A 61 -0.82 -19.90 -16.64
CA ASN A 61 -2.24 -20.27 -16.54
C ASN A 61 -2.55 -21.15 -15.31
N SER A 62 -1.82 -22.23 -15.11
CA SER A 62 -2.04 -23.23 -14.05
C SER A 62 -0.76 -23.50 -13.29
N GLY A 63 -0.88 -23.85 -12.00
CA GLY A 63 0.25 -24.14 -11.13
C GLY A 63 0.19 -23.41 -9.80
N ASN A 64 1.09 -23.79 -8.88
CA ASN A 64 1.06 -23.27 -7.51
C ASN A 64 1.37 -21.77 -7.39
N PHE A 65 2.27 -21.27 -8.23
CA PHE A 65 2.68 -19.86 -8.17
C PHE A 65 2.46 -19.15 -9.51
N LYS A 66 1.66 -18.10 -9.47
CA LYS A 66 1.41 -17.16 -10.57
C LYS A 66 1.69 -15.74 -10.12
N ILE A 67 1.83 -14.83 -11.08
CA ILE A 67 1.97 -13.38 -10.86
C ILE A 67 0.69 -12.69 -11.33
N TYR A 68 0.33 -11.64 -10.61
CA TYR A 68 -0.77 -10.74 -10.94
C TYR A 68 -0.27 -9.29 -10.99
N PRO A 69 -0.67 -8.46 -11.96
CA PRO A 69 -1.51 -8.78 -13.12
C PRO A 69 -0.88 -9.80 -14.07
N GLU A 70 -1.73 -10.59 -14.78
CA GLU A 70 -1.27 -11.73 -15.58
C GLU A 70 -0.39 -11.31 -16.77
N GLU A 71 -0.60 -10.11 -17.31
CA GLU A 71 0.22 -9.52 -18.37
C GLU A 71 1.70 -9.34 -17.98
N VAL A 72 2.02 -9.32 -16.70
CA VAL A 72 3.40 -9.22 -16.21
C VAL A 72 4.23 -10.43 -16.58
N PHE A 73 3.59 -11.62 -16.67
CA PHE A 73 4.30 -12.85 -17.02
C PHE A 73 5.09 -12.71 -18.34
N SER A 74 4.48 -12.15 -19.37
CA SER A 74 5.11 -11.92 -20.68
C SER A 74 6.15 -10.77 -20.70
N LYS A 75 6.15 -9.94 -19.66
CA LYS A 75 7.10 -8.81 -19.53
C LYS A 75 8.35 -9.18 -18.74
N LEU A 76 8.38 -10.35 -18.09
CA LEU A 76 9.58 -10.87 -17.42
C LEU A 76 10.62 -11.31 -18.45
N LYS A 77 11.90 -11.10 -18.13
CA LYS A 77 13.03 -11.40 -19.00
C LYS A 77 13.99 -12.37 -18.34
N LEU A 78 14.73 -13.10 -19.17
CA LEU A 78 15.84 -13.93 -18.72
C LEU A 78 16.81 -13.06 -17.90
N HIS A 79 17.33 -13.61 -16.80
CA HIS A 79 18.23 -12.95 -15.86
C HIS A 79 17.60 -11.83 -15.01
N ASP A 80 16.30 -11.53 -15.11
CA ASP A 80 15.65 -10.67 -14.14
C ASP A 80 15.84 -11.26 -12.73
N THR A 81 16.17 -10.39 -11.77
CA THR A 81 16.12 -10.72 -10.35
C THR A 81 14.83 -10.15 -9.77
N ILE A 82 14.04 -11.00 -9.15
CA ILE A 82 12.80 -10.62 -8.50
C ILE A 82 12.92 -10.71 -6.98
N LEU A 83 12.33 -9.74 -6.31
CA LEU A 83 12.15 -9.72 -4.86
C LEU A 83 10.68 -10.01 -4.55
N ILE A 84 10.41 -10.88 -3.59
CA ILE A 84 9.07 -11.33 -3.24
C ILE A 84 8.84 -11.10 -1.74
N GLY A 85 7.84 -10.27 -1.42
CA GLY A 85 7.45 -9.98 -0.04
C GLY A 85 8.47 -9.13 0.73
N PHE A 86 8.30 -9.11 2.05
CA PHE A 86 9.20 -8.41 2.98
C PHE A 86 10.35 -9.31 3.47
N ASP A 87 10.20 -10.63 3.35
CA ASP A 87 11.09 -11.63 3.97
C ASP A 87 12.33 -11.92 3.13
N ASN A 88 12.76 -10.95 2.31
CA ASN A 88 13.97 -11.01 1.50
C ASN A 88 14.07 -12.23 0.55
N LEU A 89 12.96 -12.87 0.20
CA LEU A 89 12.99 -13.92 -0.84
C LEU A 89 13.35 -13.28 -2.17
N SER A 90 14.57 -13.50 -2.62
CA SER A 90 15.04 -13.06 -3.92
C SER A 90 15.33 -14.26 -4.82
N ALA A 91 15.06 -14.13 -6.11
CA ALA A 91 15.27 -15.18 -7.07
C ALA A 91 15.62 -14.63 -8.46
N LYS A 92 16.49 -15.33 -9.18
CA LYS A 92 16.90 -14.98 -10.54
C LYS A 92 16.20 -15.88 -11.55
N ILE A 93 15.67 -15.31 -12.62
CA ILE A 93 15.11 -16.05 -13.74
C ILE A 93 16.24 -16.73 -14.50
N THR A 94 16.20 -18.07 -14.57
CA THR A 94 17.23 -18.91 -15.21
C THR A 94 16.77 -19.48 -16.55
N LYS A 95 15.45 -19.60 -16.78
CA LYS A 95 14.89 -20.09 -18.05
C LYS A 95 13.45 -19.62 -18.22
N ILE A 96 13.05 -19.38 -19.48
CA ILE A 96 11.67 -19.05 -19.86
C ILE A 96 11.23 -20.10 -20.88
N GLU A 97 10.15 -20.82 -20.57
CA GLU A 97 9.61 -21.93 -21.36
C GLU A 97 8.11 -21.74 -21.56
N GLY A 98 7.68 -21.13 -22.65
CA GLY A 98 6.26 -20.98 -23.00
C GLY A 98 5.38 -20.48 -21.82
N ASN A 99 4.72 -21.43 -21.16
CA ASN A 99 3.81 -21.16 -20.05
C ASN A 99 4.46 -21.20 -18.65
N LYS A 100 5.79 -21.36 -18.58
CA LYS A 100 6.53 -21.55 -17.33
C LYS A 100 7.83 -20.75 -17.32
N ILE A 101 8.11 -20.09 -16.23
CA ILE A 101 9.38 -19.40 -15.95
C ILE A 101 10.06 -20.10 -14.79
N ILE A 102 11.33 -20.48 -14.96
CA ILE A 102 12.14 -21.15 -13.94
C ILE A 102 13.02 -20.13 -13.24
N LEU A 103 12.97 -20.13 -11.91
CA LEU A 103 13.77 -19.26 -11.07
C LEU A 103 14.66 -20.08 -10.14
N LYS A 104 15.83 -19.50 -9.80
CA LYS A 104 16.72 -20.02 -8.76
C LYS A 104 16.75 -19.00 -7.60
N CYS A 105 16.47 -19.46 -6.38
CA CYS A 105 16.53 -18.63 -5.18
C CYS A 105 17.95 -18.12 -4.94
N LEU A 106 18.09 -16.83 -4.76
CA LEU A 106 19.34 -16.17 -4.34
C LEU A 106 19.40 -16.04 -2.81
N SER A 107 18.24 -16.02 -2.14
CA SER A 107 18.12 -16.04 -0.69
C SER A 107 17.02 -17.01 -0.26
N SER A 108 17.04 -17.44 1.00
CA SER A 108 15.95 -18.22 1.59
C SER A 108 14.79 -17.29 1.98
N GLY A 109 13.55 -17.75 1.92
CA GLY A 109 12.38 -16.97 2.31
C GLY A 109 11.07 -17.74 2.14
N LEU A 110 9.96 -17.07 2.43
CA LEU A 110 8.62 -17.65 2.37
C LEU A 110 7.90 -17.19 1.09
N LEU A 111 7.44 -18.14 0.29
CA LEU A 111 6.59 -17.88 -0.86
C LEU A 111 5.13 -18.00 -0.46
N GLU A 112 4.42 -16.88 -0.40
CA GLU A 112 3.04 -16.75 0.03
C GLU A 112 2.19 -15.98 -0.97
N ALA A 113 0.87 -16.11 -0.85
CA ALA A 113 -0.08 -15.35 -1.65
C ALA A 113 -0.09 -13.86 -1.27
N ASN A 114 -0.46 -13.02 -2.24
CA ASN A 114 -0.69 -11.59 -2.07
C ASN A 114 0.53 -10.78 -1.59
N LYS A 115 1.74 -11.26 -1.86
CA LYS A 115 2.99 -10.53 -1.57
C LYS A 115 3.39 -9.68 -2.77
N GLY A 116 3.88 -8.47 -2.52
CA GLY A 116 4.43 -7.61 -3.56
C GLY A 116 5.63 -8.28 -4.24
N VAL A 117 5.70 -8.12 -5.56
CA VAL A 117 6.81 -8.59 -6.39
C VAL A 117 7.49 -7.41 -7.04
N HIS A 118 8.80 -7.32 -6.89
CA HIS A 118 9.61 -6.25 -7.45
C HIS A 118 10.70 -6.82 -8.36
N VAL A 119 10.87 -6.24 -9.55
CA VAL A 119 11.98 -6.60 -10.45
C VAL A 119 13.11 -5.63 -10.22
N GLN A 120 14.28 -6.14 -9.82
CA GLN A 120 15.46 -5.30 -9.62
C GLN A 120 15.95 -4.71 -10.95
N ASN A 121 16.51 -3.52 -10.87
CA ASN A 121 17.20 -2.81 -11.96
C ASN A 121 16.34 -2.41 -13.15
N ARG A 122 15.05 -2.73 -13.19
CA ARG A 122 14.13 -2.22 -14.21
C ARG A 122 12.68 -2.18 -13.71
N LYS A 123 11.93 -1.26 -14.28
CA LYS A 123 10.50 -1.12 -14.01
C LYS A 123 9.68 -1.87 -15.07
N ILE A 124 8.72 -2.66 -14.63
CA ILE A 124 7.68 -3.22 -15.51
C ILE A 124 6.50 -2.25 -15.51
N LYS A 125 6.20 -1.69 -16.68
CA LYS A 125 5.02 -0.82 -16.85
C LYS A 125 3.75 -1.67 -16.74
N ILE A 126 2.90 -1.35 -15.78
CA ILE A 126 1.57 -1.94 -15.56
C ILE A 126 0.53 -0.83 -15.49
N ASN A 127 -0.74 -1.17 -15.68
CA ASN A 127 -1.81 -0.21 -15.58
C ASN A 127 -1.92 0.36 -14.15
N PHE A 128 -2.31 1.64 -14.04
CA PHE A 128 -2.43 2.33 -12.75
C PHE A 128 -3.53 1.74 -11.84
N LEU A 129 -4.51 1.04 -12.43
CA LEU A 129 -5.55 0.28 -11.73
C LEU A 129 -5.61 -1.15 -12.26
N THR A 130 -5.95 -2.08 -11.38
CA THR A 130 -6.21 -3.48 -11.71
C THR A 130 -7.66 -3.65 -12.18
N HIS A 131 -7.96 -4.77 -12.85
CA HIS A 131 -9.35 -5.12 -13.19
C HIS A 131 -10.25 -5.23 -11.93
N LYS A 132 -9.68 -5.68 -10.80
CA LYS A 132 -10.37 -5.72 -9.52
C LYS A 132 -10.70 -4.31 -9.01
N ASP A 133 -9.79 -3.35 -9.19
CA ASP A 133 -10.03 -1.96 -8.78
C ASP A 133 -11.18 -1.32 -9.55
N PHE A 134 -11.26 -1.52 -10.87
CA PHE A 134 -12.39 -1.01 -11.66
C PHE A 134 -13.73 -1.57 -11.16
N LYS A 135 -13.79 -2.86 -10.87
CA LYS A 135 -15.00 -3.49 -10.31
C LYS A 135 -15.32 -2.97 -8.90
N ALA A 136 -14.30 -2.81 -8.06
CA ALA A 136 -14.46 -2.28 -6.71
C ALA A 136 -14.98 -0.83 -6.72
N ILE A 137 -14.45 0.01 -7.62
CA ILE A 137 -14.93 1.38 -7.82
C ILE A 137 -16.39 1.40 -8.27
N ALA A 138 -16.80 0.53 -9.19
CA ALA A 138 -18.18 0.43 -9.63
C ALA A 138 -19.14 0.04 -8.48
N ILE A 139 -18.77 -0.97 -7.67
CA ILE A 139 -19.51 -1.38 -6.47
C ILE A 139 -19.59 -0.22 -5.47
N ALA A 140 -18.48 0.46 -5.22
CA ALA A 140 -18.43 1.57 -4.29
C ALA A 140 -19.30 2.75 -4.73
N LYS A 141 -19.27 3.11 -6.02
CA LYS A 141 -20.14 4.16 -6.60
C LYS A 141 -21.63 3.80 -6.42
N LYS A 142 -22.03 2.55 -6.68
CA LYS A 142 -23.38 2.04 -6.47
C LYS A 142 -23.81 2.17 -4.99
N ASN A 143 -22.88 2.06 -4.07
CA ASN A 143 -23.10 2.26 -2.64
C ASN A 143 -22.89 3.69 -2.16
N ASN A 144 -22.83 4.70 -3.04
CA ASN A 144 -22.64 6.11 -2.69
C ASN A 144 -21.37 6.38 -1.85
N ILE A 145 -20.29 5.65 -2.07
CA ILE A 145 -18.99 5.94 -1.47
C ILE A 145 -18.40 7.17 -2.14
N LYS A 146 -17.88 8.09 -1.32
CA LYS A 146 -17.34 9.38 -1.77
C LYS A 146 -15.82 9.48 -1.68
N ASN A 147 -15.15 8.59 -0.94
CA ASN A 147 -13.72 8.66 -0.69
C ASN A 147 -13.01 7.47 -1.34
N PHE A 148 -11.92 7.77 -2.05
CA PHE A 148 -11.09 6.79 -2.75
C PHE A 148 -9.61 7.10 -2.56
N ALA A 149 -8.77 6.08 -2.44
CA ALA A 149 -7.33 6.22 -2.43
C ALA A 149 -6.73 5.47 -3.62
N LEU A 150 -5.83 6.12 -4.36
CA LEU A 150 -5.07 5.50 -5.44
C LEU A 150 -3.72 5.05 -4.92
N SER A 151 -3.52 3.74 -4.82
CA SER A 151 -2.23 3.14 -4.49
C SER A 151 -1.25 3.26 -5.64
N PHE A 152 0.03 3.35 -5.32
CA PHE A 152 1.14 3.43 -6.28
C PHE A 152 0.98 4.55 -7.32
N THR A 153 0.54 5.72 -6.88
CA THR A 153 0.47 6.93 -7.72
C THR A 153 1.90 7.37 -8.05
N ASN A 154 2.29 7.30 -9.31
CA ASN A 154 3.67 7.58 -9.73
C ASN A 154 3.87 8.96 -10.34
N ASN A 155 2.84 9.52 -10.99
CA ASN A 155 2.98 10.74 -11.78
C ASN A 155 1.65 11.49 -11.97
N CYS A 156 1.72 12.62 -12.65
CA CYS A 156 0.55 13.46 -12.94
C CYS A 156 -0.49 12.78 -13.85
N GLU A 157 -0.07 11.87 -14.71
CA GLU A 157 -0.98 11.15 -15.61
C GLU A 157 -1.90 10.21 -14.83
N ASP A 158 -1.35 9.48 -13.83
CA ASP A 158 -2.14 8.62 -12.94
C ASP A 158 -3.21 9.44 -12.22
N ILE A 159 -2.84 10.62 -11.72
CA ILE A 159 -3.77 11.54 -11.04
C ILE A 159 -4.87 12.00 -11.97
N LYS A 160 -4.52 12.43 -13.20
CA LYS A 160 -5.48 12.89 -14.19
C LYS A 160 -6.47 11.79 -14.58
N LYS A 161 -5.99 10.57 -14.85
CA LYS A 161 -6.83 9.40 -15.16
C LYS A 161 -7.78 9.06 -14.00
N PHE A 162 -7.27 9.07 -12.77
CA PHE A 162 -8.10 8.79 -11.60
C PHE A 162 -9.13 9.89 -11.33
N ASN A 163 -8.77 11.15 -11.57
CA ASN A 163 -9.71 12.28 -11.49
C ASN A 163 -10.84 12.18 -12.52
N SER A 164 -10.53 11.78 -13.76
CA SER A 164 -11.54 11.59 -14.81
C SER A 164 -12.49 10.42 -14.48
N LEU A 165 -11.99 9.36 -13.88
CA LEU A 165 -12.82 8.22 -13.44
C LEU A 165 -13.75 8.58 -12.27
N LEU A 166 -13.33 9.50 -11.42
CA LEU A 166 -13.97 9.89 -10.17
C LEU A 166 -14.10 11.42 -10.04
N PRO A 167 -14.88 12.10 -10.91
CA PRO A 167 -14.89 13.58 -10.98
C PRO A 167 -15.38 14.24 -9.68
N ASN A 168 -16.36 13.66 -8.99
CA ASN A 168 -17.03 14.26 -7.83
C ASN A 168 -16.65 13.63 -6.48
N GLN A 169 -15.64 12.76 -6.45
CA GLN A 169 -15.22 12.07 -5.24
C GLN A 169 -13.96 12.70 -4.62
N THR A 170 -13.81 12.57 -3.32
CA THR A 170 -12.56 12.88 -2.62
C THR A 170 -11.53 11.79 -2.92
N LYS A 171 -10.34 12.19 -3.33
CA LYS A 171 -9.27 11.27 -3.75
C LYS A 171 -8.01 11.54 -2.96
N TYR A 172 -7.41 10.46 -2.46
CA TYR A 172 -6.12 10.45 -1.78
C TYR A 172 -5.10 9.75 -2.67
N PHE A 173 -3.98 10.39 -2.96
CA PHE A 173 -2.94 9.85 -3.83
C PHE A 173 -1.78 9.35 -2.99
N LYS A 174 -1.51 8.03 -3.07
CA LYS A 174 -0.54 7.39 -2.19
C LYS A 174 0.87 7.49 -2.77
N ILE A 175 1.79 7.94 -1.94
CA ILE A 175 3.23 8.07 -2.23
C ILE A 175 3.92 6.84 -1.66
N GLU A 176 4.25 5.89 -2.54
CA GLU A 176 4.72 4.54 -2.20
C GLU A 176 5.95 4.11 -3.01
N THR A 177 6.43 4.96 -3.93
CA THR A 177 7.51 4.61 -4.87
C THR A 177 8.55 5.72 -4.97
N LYS A 178 9.76 5.35 -5.40
CA LYS A 178 10.81 6.33 -5.77
C LYS A 178 10.36 7.27 -6.88
N GLU A 179 9.57 6.77 -7.82
CA GLU A 179 9.05 7.58 -8.92
C GLU A 179 8.06 8.64 -8.41
N ALA A 180 7.17 8.26 -7.48
CA ALA A 180 6.27 9.21 -6.83
C ALA A 180 7.05 10.33 -6.12
N LEU A 181 8.14 10.01 -5.43
CA LEU A 181 9.01 11.00 -4.78
C LEU A 181 9.63 11.96 -5.80
N LYS A 182 10.16 11.45 -6.92
CA LYS A 182 10.73 12.27 -7.99
C LYS A 182 9.71 13.24 -8.59
N ASN A 183 8.48 12.79 -8.78
CA ASN A 183 7.41 13.55 -9.43
C ASN A 183 6.58 14.37 -8.42
N PHE A 184 6.85 14.28 -7.13
CA PHE A 184 6.00 14.84 -6.08
C PHE A 184 5.71 16.33 -6.28
N ARG A 185 6.74 17.15 -6.55
CA ARG A 185 6.58 18.61 -6.78
C ARG A 185 5.62 18.94 -7.93
N GLN A 186 5.59 18.11 -8.97
CA GLN A 186 4.67 18.31 -10.11
C GLN A 186 3.25 17.89 -9.70
N MET A 187 3.11 16.78 -8.98
CA MET A 187 1.83 16.27 -8.50
C MET A 187 1.14 17.24 -7.53
N THR A 188 1.90 17.98 -6.69
CA THR A 188 1.34 18.98 -5.76
C THR A 188 0.58 20.11 -6.44
N LYS A 189 0.84 20.36 -7.72
CA LYS A 189 0.17 21.42 -8.50
C LYS A 189 -1.23 21.03 -8.97
N ILE A 190 -1.55 19.72 -9.01
CA ILE A 190 -2.78 19.21 -9.63
C ILE A 190 -3.70 18.45 -8.68
N THR A 191 -3.26 18.22 -7.44
CA THR A 191 -4.10 17.60 -6.40
C THR A 191 -3.72 18.11 -5.02
N ASN A 192 -4.64 17.96 -4.06
CA ASN A 192 -4.46 18.49 -2.72
C ASN A 192 -4.23 17.42 -1.64
N PHE A 193 -4.64 16.15 -1.87
CA PHE A 193 -4.59 15.14 -0.83
C PHE A 193 -3.59 14.04 -1.18
N PHE A 194 -2.60 13.89 -0.32
CA PHE A 194 -1.58 12.85 -0.41
C PHE A 194 -1.60 11.96 0.83
N LEU A 195 -1.16 10.72 0.67
CA LEU A 195 -0.94 9.80 1.76
C LEU A 195 0.42 9.12 1.58
N ILE A 196 1.29 9.24 2.56
CA ILE A 196 2.56 8.50 2.59
C ILE A 196 2.28 7.14 3.22
N ASP A 197 2.39 6.07 2.45
CA ASP A 197 2.37 4.71 2.97
C ASP A 197 3.81 4.22 3.19
N ARG A 198 4.27 4.31 4.44
CA ARG A 198 5.68 4.03 4.79
C ARG A 198 6.04 2.57 4.57
N GLY A 199 5.09 1.66 4.78
CA GLY A 199 5.29 0.23 4.59
C GLY A 199 5.61 -0.11 3.14
N ASP A 200 4.81 0.38 2.19
CA ASP A 200 5.04 0.15 0.77
C ASP A 200 6.23 0.95 0.24
N LEU A 201 6.42 2.19 0.70
CA LEU A 201 7.56 3.02 0.31
C LEU A 201 8.90 2.39 0.71
N SER A 202 8.97 1.71 1.87
CA SER A 202 10.19 1.06 2.37
C SER A 202 10.67 -0.12 1.50
N ARG A 203 9.87 -0.57 0.55
CA ARG A 203 10.26 -1.59 -0.44
C ARG A 203 11.16 -1.04 -1.55
N GLU A 204 11.04 0.24 -1.86
CA GLU A 204 11.84 0.89 -2.89
C GLU A 204 12.88 1.85 -2.32
N VAL A 205 12.63 2.37 -1.14
CA VAL A 205 13.51 3.31 -0.43
C VAL A 205 14.05 2.59 0.81
N GLU A 206 15.36 2.62 1.00
CA GLU A 206 15.99 2.06 2.20
C GLU A 206 15.33 2.61 3.48
N ILE A 207 15.13 1.76 4.48
CA ILE A 207 14.46 2.12 5.75
C ILE A 207 15.10 3.36 6.38
N SER A 208 16.42 3.46 6.37
CA SER A 208 17.19 4.64 6.85
C SER A 208 16.84 5.95 6.15
N LYS A 209 16.34 5.88 4.91
CA LYS A 209 15.93 7.03 4.09
C LYS A 209 14.44 7.38 4.19
N ILE A 210 13.61 6.54 4.83
CA ILE A 210 12.18 6.83 5.00
C ILE A 210 11.94 8.16 5.74
N PRO A 211 12.63 8.45 6.87
CA PRO A 211 12.47 9.76 7.52
C PRO A 211 12.86 10.94 6.63
N VAL A 212 13.87 10.76 5.77
CA VAL A 212 14.30 11.79 4.81
C VAL A 212 13.23 12.01 3.74
N ALA A 213 12.68 10.93 3.16
CA ALA A 213 11.62 10.97 2.17
C ALA A 213 10.35 11.65 2.76
N GLN A 214 9.99 11.33 3.98
CA GLN A 214 8.86 11.93 4.67
C GLN A 214 9.05 13.45 4.84
N ARG A 215 10.21 13.89 5.34
CA ARG A 215 10.54 15.33 5.46
C ARG A 215 10.60 16.02 4.10
N PHE A 216 11.13 15.36 3.07
CA PHE A 216 11.14 15.88 1.70
C PHE A 216 9.71 16.21 1.23
N ILE A 217 8.74 15.32 1.46
CA ILE A 217 7.35 15.51 1.07
C ILE A 217 6.76 16.72 1.82
N PHE A 218 6.93 16.81 3.13
CA PHE A 218 6.40 17.93 3.93
C PHE A 218 7.04 19.26 3.57
N LYS A 219 8.33 19.28 3.26
CA LYS A 219 9.05 20.50 2.82
C LYS A 219 8.61 20.98 1.42
N ASN A 220 8.23 20.05 0.55
CA ASN A 220 7.92 20.35 -0.86
C ASN A 220 6.41 20.40 -1.17
N LYS A 221 5.55 20.21 -0.19
CA LYS A 221 4.11 20.45 -0.34
C LYS A 221 3.82 21.95 -0.37
N ASN A 222 2.80 22.38 -1.09
CA ASN A 222 2.30 23.74 -1.03
C ASN A 222 1.25 23.90 0.11
N LYS A 223 0.83 25.12 0.38
CA LYS A 223 -0.13 25.44 1.47
C LYS A 223 -1.49 24.71 1.34
N LYS A 224 -1.93 24.39 0.12
CA LYS A 224 -3.20 23.70 -0.15
C LYS A 224 -3.09 22.18 0.01
N ASN A 225 -1.88 21.63 -0.06
CA ASN A 225 -1.70 20.20 0.05
C ASN A 225 -1.82 19.70 1.48
N ARG A 226 -2.62 18.66 1.65
CA ARG A 226 -2.81 17.95 2.91
C ARG A 226 -2.18 16.56 2.77
N VAL A 227 -1.27 16.22 3.66
CA VAL A 227 -0.51 14.97 3.64
C VAL A 227 -0.87 14.16 4.87
N ALA A 228 -1.43 12.97 4.65
CA ALA A 228 -1.62 11.94 5.67
C ALA A 228 -0.38 11.03 5.72
N ILE A 229 -0.16 10.40 6.87
CA ILE A 229 0.86 9.35 7.04
C ILE A 229 0.17 8.08 7.46
N ALA A 230 0.55 6.96 6.84
CA ALA A 230 0.01 5.64 7.12
C ALA A 230 1.12 4.65 7.49
N THR A 231 0.71 3.63 8.24
CA THR A 231 1.49 2.44 8.62
C THR A 231 2.59 2.67 9.66
N ASN A 232 2.94 1.61 10.37
CA ASN A 232 4.03 1.53 11.35
C ASN A 232 3.95 2.54 12.50
N PHE A 233 2.73 2.97 12.92
CA PHE A 233 2.58 3.85 14.08
C PHE A 233 2.57 3.12 15.41
N LEU A 234 1.81 2.03 15.51
CA LEU A 234 1.63 1.25 16.74
C LEU A 234 1.79 -0.26 16.44
N GLU A 235 2.82 -0.60 15.69
CA GLU A 235 3.06 -1.96 15.21
C GLU A 235 3.29 -2.94 16.34
N SER A 236 3.95 -2.51 17.43
CA SER A 236 4.11 -3.32 18.64
C SER A 236 2.77 -3.72 19.27
N MET A 237 1.75 -2.87 19.13
CA MET A 237 0.40 -3.10 19.67
C MET A 237 -0.43 -4.11 18.85
N ILE A 238 0.07 -4.63 17.76
CA ILE A 238 -0.54 -5.80 17.10
C ILE A 238 -0.57 -6.97 18.08
N LYS A 239 0.48 -7.12 18.92
CA LYS A 239 0.63 -8.22 19.87
C LYS A 239 0.58 -7.75 21.33
N ASN A 240 1.07 -6.56 21.64
CA ASN A 240 1.24 -6.02 22.97
C ASN A 240 0.12 -5.02 23.34
N PRO A 241 -0.28 -4.94 24.61
CA PRO A 241 -1.36 -4.04 25.05
C PRO A 241 -0.95 -2.56 25.12
N SER A 242 0.35 -2.27 25.06
CA SER A 242 0.92 -0.91 25.18
C SER A 242 1.93 -0.65 24.07
N PRO A 243 2.03 0.60 23.59
CA PRO A 243 3.01 0.99 22.60
C PRO A 243 4.41 1.18 23.20
N THR A 244 5.39 1.30 22.34
CA THR A 244 6.75 1.73 22.70
C THR A 244 6.85 3.25 22.79
N ARG A 245 7.88 3.76 23.48
CA ARG A 245 8.20 5.19 23.51
C ARG A 245 8.56 5.74 22.13
N ALA A 246 9.20 4.93 21.29
CA ALA A 246 9.54 5.29 19.92
C ALA A 246 8.29 5.50 19.05
N GLU A 247 7.27 4.64 19.19
CA GLU A 247 5.99 4.79 18.50
C GLU A 247 5.23 6.05 18.93
N ALA A 248 5.21 6.35 20.23
CA ALA A 248 4.62 7.58 20.75
C ALA A 248 5.32 8.82 20.15
N ASN A 249 6.65 8.81 20.11
CA ASN A 249 7.45 9.90 19.56
C ASN A 249 7.26 10.03 18.04
N ASP A 250 7.14 8.94 17.30
CA ASP A 250 6.88 8.96 15.85
C ASP A 250 5.51 9.58 15.52
N ILE A 251 4.47 9.26 16.31
CA ILE A 251 3.15 9.90 16.18
C ILE A 251 3.27 11.40 16.39
N TYR A 252 3.90 11.83 17.48
CA TYR A 252 4.05 13.25 17.81
C TYR A 252 4.84 14.00 16.73
N ASN A 253 5.99 13.47 16.32
CA ASN A 253 6.81 14.05 15.23
C ASN A 253 6.04 14.15 13.90
N SER A 254 5.17 13.18 13.61
CA SER A 254 4.33 13.22 12.41
C SER A 254 3.35 14.40 12.44
N LEU A 255 2.78 14.70 13.62
CA LEU A 255 1.91 15.84 13.82
C LEU A 255 2.69 17.17 13.74
N GLU A 256 3.89 17.24 14.32
CA GLU A 256 4.78 18.42 14.23
C GLU A 256 5.17 18.75 12.79
N MET A 257 5.42 17.75 11.96
CA MET A 257 5.65 17.95 10.53
C MET A 257 4.43 18.49 9.78
N GLY A 258 3.25 18.50 10.41
CA GLY A 258 2.02 19.00 9.81
C GLY A 258 1.21 17.93 9.08
N ALA A 259 1.30 16.67 9.52
CA ALA A 259 0.38 15.64 9.04
C ALA A 259 -1.06 16.01 9.38
N PHE A 260 -1.95 16.03 8.37
CA PHE A 260 -3.34 16.35 8.59
C PHE A 260 -4.16 15.16 9.09
N ALA A 261 -3.66 13.94 8.86
CA ALA A 261 -4.27 12.70 9.31
C ALA A 261 -3.21 11.61 9.53
N LEU A 262 -3.47 10.74 10.48
CA LEU A 262 -2.68 9.55 10.80
C LEU A 262 -3.53 8.31 10.56
N VAL A 263 -3.00 7.33 9.84
CA VAL A 263 -3.76 6.16 9.41
C VAL A 263 -3.16 4.90 10.04
N LEU A 264 -3.91 4.29 10.94
CA LEU A 264 -3.62 2.98 11.49
C LEU A 264 -3.91 1.89 10.44
N ALA A 265 -3.21 0.77 10.51
CA ALA A 265 -3.29 -0.32 9.54
C ALA A 265 -3.45 -1.70 10.22
N ALA A 266 -2.38 -2.49 10.28
CA ALA A 266 -2.40 -3.84 10.83
C ALA A 266 -2.84 -3.87 12.30
N GLU A 267 -2.46 -2.87 13.09
CA GLU A 267 -2.78 -2.73 14.51
C GLU A 267 -4.30 -2.65 14.77
N THR A 268 -5.06 -2.12 13.83
CA THR A 268 -6.54 -2.06 13.91
C THR A 268 -7.24 -3.14 13.09
N ALA A 269 -6.59 -3.67 12.04
CA ALA A 269 -7.18 -4.66 11.14
C ALA A 269 -7.06 -6.10 11.65
N ILE A 270 -5.91 -6.45 12.22
CA ILE A 270 -5.57 -7.81 12.69
C ILE A 270 -4.96 -7.84 14.11
N GLY A 271 -4.71 -6.66 14.69
CA GLY A 271 -4.14 -6.54 16.03
C GLY A 271 -5.09 -7.00 17.14
N LYS A 272 -4.52 -7.38 18.28
CA LYS A 272 -5.29 -7.81 19.46
C LYS A 272 -5.97 -6.64 20.18
N TYR A 273 -5.50 -5.42 20.01
CA TYR A 273 -5.92 -4.26 20.82
C TYR A 273 -6.35 -3.05 19.99
N PRO A 274 -7.25 -3.21 18.99
CA PRO A 274 -7.59 -2.14 18.03
C PRO A 274 -8.14 -0.87 18.72
N ILE A 275 -9.00 -1.02 19.72
CA ILE A 275 -9.58 0.11 20.46
C ILE A 275 -8.51 0.86 21.25
N ARG A 276 -7.58 0.13 21.88
CA ARG A 276 -6.46 0.74 22.62
C ARG A 276 -5.54 1.54 21.68
N CYS A 277 -5.26 1.02 20.48
CA CYS A 277 -4.49 1.73 19.46
C CYS A 277 -5.14 3.06 19.10
N VAL A 278 -6.44 3.07 18.82
CA VAL A 278 -7.17 4.29 18.49
C VAL A 278 -7.16 5.27 19.67
N ASN A 279 -7.45 4.82 20.88
CA ASN A 279 -7.49 5.67 22.08
C ASN A 279 -6.11 6.27 22.37
N PHE A 280 -5.04 5.49 22.22
CA PHE A 280 -3.68 5.98 22.42
C PHE A 280 -3.32 7.05 21.38
N LEU A 281 -3.61 6.82 20.10
CA LEU A 281 -3.40 7.79 19.04
C LEU A 281 -4.14 9.11 19.34
N LEU A 282 -5.41 9.01 19.75
CA LEU A 282 -6.22 10.18 20.11
C LEU A 282 -5.66 10.92 21.34
N SER A 283 -5.08 10.21 22.30
CA SER A 283 -4.45 10.86 23.46
C SER A 283 -3.23 11.70 23.07
N ILE A 284 -2.39 11.21 22.16
CA ILE A 284 -1.25 11.98 21.62
C ILE A 284 -1.75 13.20 20.84
N ILE A 285 -2.76 13.06 19.99
CA ILE A 285 -3.35 14.18 19.23
C ILE A 285 -3.90 15.24 20.20
N LYS A 286 -4.58 14.82 21.27
CA LYS A 286 -5.11 15.74 22.30
C LYS A 286 -3.99 16.51 23.00
N ASN A 287 -2.91 15.82 23.40
CA ASN A 287 -1.75 16.46 24.04
C ASN A 287 -1.03 17.40 23.09
N PHE A 288 -0.84 17.00 21.83
CA PHE A 288 -0.26 17.87 20.80
C PHE A 288 -1.05 19.16 20.60
N ASN A 289 -2.38 19.07 20.55
CA ASN A 289 -3.24 20.24 20.37
C ASN A 289 -3.28 21.18 21.61
N LYS A 290 -3.09 20.63 22.83
CA LYS A 290 -3.01 21.44 24.06
C LYS A 290 -1.70 22.20 24.16
N ASN A 291 -0.61 21.66 23.62
CA ASN A 291 0.72 22.27 23.67
C ASN A 291 0.99 23.23 22.49
N LYS A 292 0.02 23.45 21.63
CA LYS A 292 0.03 24.57 20.68
C LYS A 292 -0.35 25.84 21.43
N ILE A 293 0.67 26.47 22.00
CA ILE A 293 0.57 27.83 22.58
C ILE A 293 0.65 28.85 21.46
#